data_4bd1ceed17281f13ee9306ca480ffb8f
#
_entry.id   4bd1ceed17281f13ee9306ca480ffb8f
#
_cell.length_a   1.000
_cell.length_b   1.000
_cell.length_c   1.000
_cell.angle_alpha   90.00
_cell.angle_beta   90.00
_cell.angle_gamma   90.00
#
_symmetry.space_group_name_H-M   'P 1'
#
loop_
_entity.id
_entity.type
_entity.pdbx_description
1 polymer ?
#
loop_
_entity_poly.entity_id
_entity_poly.type
_entity_poly.pdbx_seq_one_letter_code
_entity_poly.pdbx_strand_id
1 'polypeptide(L)'
;MKELTEYDQLQLGEKGIKVSKLQEQVALFLTGVPPVNLVAPAHVGTGILSLSRDEAIQCVATYQKKKNSLDILKFVPASGSATRMFQFLSAFTSDFNPLEQTFEAYVKESGNVNVQIFFEHLQLFAFYESLQKYIQAHHSLEGLSEDEQKLHIAKILLEEEPFNYKNKPKGLFPFHKYGEKVVTAFEEHFREAFLYASQGEVVNIHFTIGKEYTNLFLSTLAEIRPSLEKQYGVHFEVSFSHQSESTDTVALTLDNEFFRDENNKLLFRPAGHGALLKNLNELNADIIFIKNIDNVVAENYGDEAIFYKEVLAGKLEETRSKVHKILKQIQNEKLKKKDLPEVLKFLSQLNIKVPSYVYKFAKRYMIEYIYQALNRPIRVCGMVKNEGEIGGGPFWVRDEERNESLQIIETAQIDKKNPKQWEILQSSTHFNPVDIVCCIKNFKGEMFDLEEFQDKKLSFITEKSYNGTPLKALELPGLWNGAMAGWISIFVEVPQVTFNPVKSVNDLLKKNHQGS
;
A
#
# COMPACT_ATOMS: atom_id res chain seq x y z
N MET A 1 -2.16 32.31 14.29
CA MET A 1 -0.97 31.77 13.61
C MET A 1 -0.10 32.92 13.13
N LYS A 2 1.21 32.85 13.29
CA LYS A 2 2.14 33.87 12.78
C LYS A 2 2.08 33.90 11.25
N GLU A 3 2.24 35.08 10.67
CA GLU A 3 2.35 35.24 9.21
C GLU A 3 3.58 34.48 8.68
N LEU A 4 3.47 33.99 7.43
CA LEU A 4 4.58 33.35 6.73
C LEU A 4 5.64 34.39 6.42
N THR A 5 6.89 34.10 6.76
CA THR A 5 8.03 34.93 6.39
C THR A 5 8.36 34.77 4.90
N GLU A 6 9.15 35.68 4.33
CA GLU A 6 9.68 35.53 2.96
C GLU A 6 10.49 34.24 2.80
N TYR A 7 11.22 33.86 3.84
CA TYR A 7 11.98 32.60 3.85
C TYR A 7 11.07 31.36 3.79
N ASP A 8 9.94 31.37 4.52
CA ASP A 8 8.95 30.29 4.43
C ASP A 8 8.37 30.18 3.03
N GLN A 9 8.11 31.32 2.35
CA GLN A 9 7.61 31.32 0.97
C GLN A 9 8.65 30.76 -0.02
N LEU A 10 9.92 31.06 0.16
CA LEU A 10 11.00 30.45 -0.63
C LEU A 10 11.07 28.93 -0.41
N GLN A 11 11.02 28.48 0.83
CA GLN A 11 11.02 27.05 1.18
C GLN A 11 9.83 26.30 0.55
N LEU A 12 8.63 26.92 0.54
CA LEU A 12 7.45 26.39 -0.14
C LEU A 12 7.67 26.28 -1.65
N GLY A 13 8.27 27.31 -2.26
CA GLY A 13 8.60 27.33 -3.69
C GLY A 13 9.59 26.21 -4.07
N GLU A 14 10.65 26.01 -3.27
CA GLU A 14 11.63 24.93 -3.47
C GLU A 14 10.97 23.54 -3.44
N LYS A 15 9.98 23.33 -2.56
CA LYS A 15 9.22 22.08 -2.46
C LYS A 15 8.09 21.96 -3.49
N GLY A 16 7.79 23.01 -4.24
CA GLY A 16 6.64 23.06 -5.16
C GLY A 16 5.28 23.04 -4.43
N ILE A 17 5.23 23.51 -3.18
CA ILE A 17 4.01 23.60 -2.37
C ILE A 17 3.41 24.99 -2.54
N LYS A 18 2.17 25.07 -3.03
CA LYS A 18 1.45 26.36 -3.14
C LYS A 18 1.04 26.86 -1.75
N VAL A 19 1.11 28.18 -1.53
CA VAL A 19 0.65 28.80 -0.26
C VAL A 19 -0.79 28.44 0.05
N SER A 20 -1.68 28.40 -0.96
CA SER A 20 -3.07 27.98 -0.78
C SER A 20 -3.20 26.55 -0.22
N LYS A 21 -2.33 25.63 -0.68
CA LYS A 21 -2.31 24.25 -0.18
C LYS A 21 -1.85 24.18 1.27
N LEU A 22 -0.83 24.98 1.66
CA LEU A 22 -0.42 25.11 3.06
C LEU A 22 -1.57 25.65 3.92
N GLN A 23 -2.29 26.67 3.45
CA GLN A 23 -3.45 27.24 4.15
C GLN A 23 -4.58 26.22 4.34
N GLU A 24 -4.86 25.38 3.33
CA GLU A 24 -5.81 24.26 3.45
C GLU A 24 -5.36 23.27 4.53
N GLN A 25 -4.08 22.89 4.55
CA GLN A 25 -3.55 21.98 5.59
C GLN A 25 -3.71 22.57 6.99
N VAL A 26 -3.35 23.83 7.15
CA VAL A 26 -3.48 24.55 8.41
C VAL A 26 -4.94 24.64 8.86
N ALA A 27 -5.86 24.92 7.95
CA ALA A 27 -7.30 24.95 8.26
C ALA A 27 -7.75 23.60 8.82
N LEU A 28 -7.30 22.47 8.25
CA LEU A 28 -7.62 21.14 8.76
C LEU A 28 -7.10 20.93 10.20
N PHE A 29 -5.90 21.42 10.53
CA PHE A 29 -5.39 21.35 11.91
C PHE A 29 -6.23 22.17 12.90
N LEU A 30 -6.68 23.36 12.49
CA LEU A 30 -7.43 24.28 13.35
C LEU A 30 -8.89 23.85 13.55
N THR A 31 -9.54 23.36 12.50
CA THR A 31 -10.93 22.90 12.56
C THR A 31 -11.07 21.47 13.05
N GLY A 32 -9.97 20.71 13.00
CA GLY A 32 -9.98 19.26 13.13
C GLY A 32 -10.51 18.59 11.86
N VAL A 33 -10.21 17.31 11.72
CA VAL A 33 -10.81 16.46 10.69
C VAL A 33 -11.96 15.70 11.36
N PRO A 34 -13.21 15.85 10.89
CA PRO A 34 -14.34 15.15 11.49
C PRO A 34 -14.17 13.64 11.30
N PRO A 35 -14.52 12.85 12.33
CA PRO A 35 -14.50 11.40 12.19
C PRO A 35 -15.47 10.93 11.10
N VAL A 36 -15.12 9.83 10.46
CA VAL A 36 -15.97 9.21 9.44
C VAL A 36 -17.25 8.64 10.08
N ASN A 37 -18.39 8.81 9.41
CA ASN A 37 -19.66 8.27 9.85
C ASN A 37 -19.89 6.87 9.26
N LEU A 38 -19.50 5.83 9.99
CA LEU A 38 -19.74 4.44 9.59
C LEU A 38 -21.22 4.09 9.71
N VAL A 39 -21.75 3.42 8.69
CA VAL A 39 -23.12 2.88 8.64
C VAL A 39 -23.13 1.40 9.01
N ALA A 40 -22.22 0.64 8.43
CA ALA A 40 -22.04 -0.80 8.64
C ALA A 40 -20.67 -1.25 8.14
N PRO A 41 -20.11 -2.36 8.63
CA PRO A 41 -18.97 -3.00 7.98
C PRO A 41 -19.43 -3.63 6.67
N ALA A 42 -18.52 -3.75 5.71
CA ALA A 42 -18.76 -4.57 4.53
C ALA A 42 -18.50 -6.04 4.87
N HIS A 43 -19.43 -6.90 4.46
CA HIS A 43 -19.33 -8.36 4.60
C HIS A 43 -19.51 -9.04 3.24
N VAL A 44 -19.16 -10.30 3.17
CA VAL A 44 -19.52 -11.16 2.04
C VAL A 44 -21.03 -11.11 1.81
N GLY A 45 -21.43 -10.80 0.58
CA GLY A 45 -22.82 -10.58 0.20
C GLY A 45 -23.36 -9.16 0.43
N THR A 46 -22.68 -8.33 1.20
CA THR A 46 -23.02 -6.91 1.44
C THR A 46 -21.79 -5.99 1.33
N GLY A 47 -21.31 -5.83 0.08
CA GLY A 47 -20.13 -4.99 -0.22
C GLY A 47 -18.90 -5.79 -0.62
N ILE A 48 -18.76 -7.04 -0.19
CA ILE A 48 -17.66 -7.93 -0.60
C ILE A 48 -18.26 -9.10 -1.41
N LEU A 49 -17.68 -9.36 -2.57
CA LEU A 49 -18.01 -10.51 -3.41
C LEU A 49 -17.19 -11.71 -2.95
N SER A 50 -17.85 -12.86 -2.76
CA SER A 50 -17.18 -14.15 -2.68
C SER A 50 -17.47 -14.89 -3.98
N LEU A 51 -16.43 -15.26 -4.70
CA LEU A 51 -16.53 -15.97 -5.97
C LEU A 51 -16.38 -17.47 -5.74
N SER A 52 -17.28 -18.27 -6.34
CA SER A 52 -17.05 -19.70 -6.45
C SER A 52 -15.79 -19.99 -7.28
N ARG A 53 -15.24 -21.21 -7.17
CA ARG A 53 -14.04 -21.56 -7.95
C ARG A 53 -14.30 -21.47 -9.45
N ASP A 54 -15.49 -21.81 -9.92
CA ASP A 54 -15.86 -21.73 -11.35
C ASP A 54 -15.95 -20.27 -11.82
N GLU A 55 -16.53 -19.38 -11.03
CA GLU A 55 -16.56 -17.94 -11.34
C GLU A 55 -15.14 -17.35 -11.34
N ALA A 56 -14.30 -17.76 -10.40
CA ALA A 56 -12.89 -17.34 -10.36
C ALA A 56 -12.13 -17.81 -11.62
N ILE A 57 -12.32 -19.06 -12.06
CA ILE A 57 -11.75 -19.61 -13.31
C ILE A 57 -12.25 -18.81 -14.53
N GLN A 58 -13.53 -18.42 -14.56
CA GLN A 58 -14.06 -17.59 -15.65
C GLN A 58 -13.43 -16.19 -15.68
N CYS A 59 -13.16 -15.59 -14.51
CA CYS A 59 -12.42 -14.33 -14.41
C CYS A 59 -11.01 -14.49 -15.01
N VAL A 60 -10.28 -15.53 -14.61
CA VAL A 60 -8.94 -15.82 -15.16
C VAL A 60 -9.00 -15.97 -16.69
N ALA A 61 -9.93 -16.76 -17.21
CA ALA A 61 -10.11 -16.94 -18.65
C ALA A 61 -10.41 -15.61 -19.38
N THR A 62 -11.21 -14.73 -18.76
CA THR A 62 -11.52 -13.40 -19.30
C THR A 62 -10.27 -12.54 -19.39
N TYR A 63 -9.44 -12.53 -18.36
CA TYR A 63 -8.17 -11.81 -18.32
C TYR A 63 -7.19 -12.36 -19.36
N GLN A 64 -6.91 -13.66 -19.34
CA GLN A 64 -5.95 -14.31 -20.23
C GLN A 64 -6.30 -14.11 -21.71
N LYS A 65 -7.59 -14.11 -22.07
CA LYS A 65 -8.05 -13.85 -23.44
C LYS A 65 -7.66 -12.45 -23.95
N LYS A 66 -7.58 -11.47 -23.06
CA LYS A 66 -7.35 -10.06 -23.43
C LYS A 66 -5.96 -9.55 -23.05
N LYS A 67 -5.25 -10.26 -22.19
CA LYS A 67 -3.96 -9.89 -21.62
C LYS A 67 -2.99 -9.31 -22.66
N ASN A 68 -2.80 -9.97 -23.80
CA ASN A 68 -1.85 -9.56 -24.84
C ASN A 68 -2.29 -8.32 -25.66
N SER A 69 -3.53 -7.84 -25.48
CA SER A 69 -4.06 -6.65 -26.17
C SER A 69 -4.17 -5.42 -25.26
N LEU A 70 -3.68 -5.52 -24.04
CA LEU A 70 -3.79 -4.50 -23.01
C LEU A 70 -2.40 -4.03 -22.59
N ASP A 71 -2.22 -2.75 -22.33
CA ASP A 71 -1.03 -2.23 -21.66
C ASP A 71 -1.15 -2.54 -20.17
N ILE A 72 -0.25 -3.40 -19.67
CA ILE A 72 -0.27 -3.87 -18.29
C ILE A 72 0.98 -3.38 -17.57
N LEU A 73 0.82 -2.91 -16.34
CA LEU A 73 1.90 -2.42 -15.51
C LEU A 73 1.75 -2.92 -14.07
N LYS A 74 2.83 -3.35 -13.45
CA LYS A 74 2.89 -3.60 -12.01
C LYS A 74 3.47 -2.38 -11.31
N PHE A 75 2.70 -1.77 -10.40
CA PHE A 75 3.11 -0.63 -9.58
C PHE A 75 3.41 -1.09 -8.16
N VAL A 76 4.63 -0.83 -7.69
CA VAL A 76 5.12 -1.32 -6.40
C VAL A 76 5.60 -0.14 -5.55
N PRO A 77 4.82 0.30 -4.54
CA PRO A 77 5.32 1.19 -3.52
C PRO A 77 6.47 0.56 -2.73
N ALA A 78 7.68 1.14 -2.81
CA ALA A 78 8.91 0.60 -2.26
C ALA A 78 9.78 1.66 -1.53
N SER A 79 9.20 2.80 -1.14
CA SER A 79 9.94 3.90 -0.49
C SER A 79 10.26 3.66 0.99
N GLY A 80 9.69 2.62 1.60
CA GLY A 80 9.88 2.34 3.04
C GLY A 80 11.28 1.81 3.37
N SER A 81 11.89 2.37 4.45
CA SER A 81 13.09 1.80 5.05
C SER A 81 12.80 0.54 5.86
N ALA A 82 13.82 -0.29 6.06
CA ALA A 82 13.73 -1.48 6.91
C ALA A 82 13.77 -1.17 8.42
N THR A 83 13.93 0.08 8.84
CA THR A 83 14.10 0.49 10.25
C THR A 83 13.07 -0.14 11.19
N ARG A 84 11.79 -0.15 10.79
CA ARG A 84 10.72 -0.76 11.62
C ARG A 84 10.82 -2.27 11.72
N MET A 85 11.38 -2.96 10.72
CA MET A 85 11.56 -4.41 10.74
C MET A 85 12.50 -4.84 11.86
N PHE A 86 13.49 -3.97 12.19
CA PHE A 86 14.53 -4.23 13.16
C PHE A 86 14.37 -3.45 14.47
N GLN A 87 13.20 -2.85 14.71
CA GLN A 87 12.99 -2.00 15.89
C GLN A 87 13.29 -2.72 17.20
N PHE A 88 12.86 -3.98 17.35
CA PHE A 88 13.11 -4.78 18.55
C PHE A 88 14.59 -5.11 18.73
N LEU A 89 15.33 -5.32 17.62
CA LEU A 89 16.76 -5.60 17.64
C LEU A 89 17.57 -4.32 17.94
N SER A 90 17.10 -3.17 17.44
CA SER A 90 17.68 -1.87 17.78
C SER A 90 17.51 -1.52 19.27
N ALA A 91 16.34 -1.82 19.85
CA ALA A 91 16.11 -1.69 21.28
C ALA A 91 17.07 -2.61 22.07
N PHE A 92 17.23 -3.86 21.64
CA PHE A 92 18.17 -4.79 22.25
C PHE A 92 19.60 -4.24 22.24
N THR A 93 20.09 -3.71 21.12
CA THR A 93 21.45 -3.18 21.04
C THR A 93 21.67 -1.91 21.87
N SER A 94 20.60 -1.15 22.15
CA SER A 94 20.67 0.08 22.96
C SER A 94 20.56 -0.21 24.46
N ASP A 95 19.73 -1.17 24.85
CA ASP A 95 19.29 -1.33 26.23
C ASP A 95 19.97 -2.53 26.96
N PHE A 96 20.54 -3.48 26.18
CA PHE A 96 21.17 -4.68 26.76
C PHE A 96 22.66 -4.45 27.05
N ASN A 97 23.06 -4.73 28.29
CA ASN A 97 24.45 -4.76 28.70
C ASN A 97 24.80 -6.14 29.29
N PRO A 98 25.60 -7.00 28.60
CA PRO A 98 25.91 -8.35 29.05
C PRO A 98 26.81 -8.40 30.30
N LEU A 99 27.40 -7.26 30.72
CA LEU A 99 28.16 -7.17 31.98
C LEU A 99 27.26 -6.94 33.20
N GLU A 100 26.02 -6.51 33.00
CA GLU A 100 25.08 -6.15 34.07
C GLU A 100 23.95 -7.16 34.23
N GLN A 101 23.54 -7.83 33.13
CA GLN A 101 22.41 -8.75 33.12
C GLN A 101 22.60 -9.87 32.08
N THR A 102 21.94 -11.00 32.28
CA THR A 102 21.88 -12.07 31.28
C THR A 102 20.85 -11.79 30.19
N PHE A 103 20.98 -12.40 29.03
CA PHE A 103 20.03 -12.27 27.94
C PHE A 103 18.59 -12.66 28.36
N GLU A 104 18.45 -13.75 29.14
CA GLU A 104 17.13 -14.19 29.63
C GLU A 104 16.52 -13.16 30.59
N ALA A 105 17.33 -12.55 31.46
CA ALA A 105 16.87 -11.48 32.35
C ALA A 105 16.38 -10.27 31.55
N TYR A 106 17.14 -9.84 30.54
CA TYR A 106 16.75 -8.75 29.64
C TYR A 106 15.41 -9.04 28.94
N VAL A 107 15.26 -10.21 28.33
CA VAL A 107 14.00 -10.59 27.64
C VAL A 107 12.81 -10.55 28.60
N LYS A 108 13.00 -11.08 29.82
CA LYS A 108 11.95 -11.10 30.84
C LYS A 108 11.55 -9.70 31.33
N GLU A 109 12.53 -8.82 31.54
CA GLU A 109 12.30 -7.47 32.09
C GLU A 109 11.76 -6.52 31.04
N SER A 110 12.31 -6.54 29.83
CA SER A 110 11.88 -5.67 28.72
C SER A 110 10.60 -6.14 28.03
N GLY A 111 10.24 -7.42 28.16
CA GLY A 111 9.17 -8.05 27.39
C GLY A 111 9.51 -8.23 25.91
N ASN A 112 10.77 -8.04 25.50
CA ASN A 112 11.21 -8.12 24.10
C ASN A 112 11.37 -9.60 23.64
N VAL A 113 10.27 -10.33 23.60
CA VAL A 113 10.25 -11.76 23.17
C VAL A 113 10.71 -11.91 21.70
N ASN A 114 10.55 -10.86 20.88
CA ASN A 114 10.97 -10.92 19.47
C ASN A 114 12.48 -11.11 19.32
N VAL A 115 13.31 -10.60 20.23
CA VAL A 115 14.76 -10.80 20.17
C VAL A 115 15.14 -12.25 20.51
N GLN A 116 14.40 -12.89 21.40
CA GLN A 116 14.59 -14.31 21.70
C GLN A 116 14.26 -15.18 20.49
N ILE A 117 13.07 -14.99 19.90
CA ILE A 117 12.64 -15.71 18.68
C ILE A 117 13.66 -15.52 17.55
N PHE A 118 14.19 -14.30 17.38
CA PHE A 118 15.18 -14.00 16.36
C PHE A 118 16.46 -14.85 16.52
N PHE A 119 17.05 -14.90 17.71
CA PHE A 119 18.29 -15.66 17.95
C PHE A 119 18.06 -17.17 17.95
N GLU A 120 16.94 -17.66 18.48
CA GLU A 120 16.58 -19.08 18.45
C GLU A 120 16.45 -19.62 17.01
N HIS A 121 16.07 -18.78 16.05
CA HIS A 121 15.82 -19.15 14.66
C HIS A 121 16.74 -18.46 13.67
N LEU A 122 17.86 -17.88 14.12
CA LEU A 122 18.78 -17.09 13.29
C LEU A 122 19.23 -17.82 12.02
N GLN A 123 19.44 -19.13 12.10
CA GLN A 123 19.86 -19.97 10.98
C GLN A 123 18.82 -20.12 9.86
N LEU A 124 17.56 -19.77 10.11
CA LEU A 124 16.48 -19.86 9.11
C LEU A 124 16.37 -18.62 8.23
N PHE A 125 17.02 -17.52 8.58
CA PHE A 125 16.99 -16.32 7.76
C PHE A 125 17.89 -16.44 6.52
N ALA A 126 17.42 -15.91 5.41
CA ALA A 126 18.11 -15.97 4.13
C ALA A 126 19.53 -15.35 4.15
N PHE A 127 19.78 -14.39 5.02
CA PHE A 127 21.08 -13.72 5.20
C PHE A 127 22.08 -14.50 6.09
N TYR A 128 21.68 -15.59 6.74
CA TYR A 128 22.49 -16.25 7.77
C TYR A 128 23.86 -16.72 7.30
N GLU A 129 23.94 -17.36 6.13
CA GLU A 129 25.23 -17.84 5.60
C GLU A 129 26.18 -16.71 5.26
N SER A 130 25.64 -15.61 4.72
CA SER A 130 26.43 -14.41 4.45
C SER A 130 26.95 -13.78 5.73
N LEU A 131 26.12 -13.76 6.78
CA LEU A 131 26.51 -13.29 8.11
C LEU A 131 27.62 -14.15 8.70
N GLN A 132 27.50 -15.49 8.65
CA GLN A 132 28.53 -16.39 9.16
C GLN A 132 29.88 -16.20 8.44
N LYS A 133 29.87 -16.14 7.10
CA LYS A 133 31.09 -15.90 6.31
C LYS A 133 31.74 -14.56 6.67
N TYR A 134 30.92 -13.52 6.87
CA TYR A 134 31.41 -12.19 7.25
C TYR A 134 32.05 -12.20 8.63
N ILE A 135 31.39 -12.80 9.62
CA ILE A 135 31.93 -12.94 10.99
C ILE A 135 33.26 -13.68 10.96
N GLN A 136 33.34 -14.83 10.28
CA GLN A 136 34.57 -15.61 10.18
C GLN A 136 35.73 -14.83 9.54
N ALA A 137 35.44 -13.92 8.62
CA ALA A 137 36.47 -13.16 7.89
C ALA A 137 36.93 -11.90 8.63
N HIS A 138 36.07 -11.28 9.45
CA HIS A 138 36.30 -9.91 9.97
C HIS A 138 36.21 -9.80 11.49
N HIS A 139 35.65 -10.79 12.18
CA HIS A 139 35.42 -10.75 13.62
C HIS A 139 35.92 -12.03 14.31
N SER A 140 36.37 -11.91 15.56
CA SER A 140 36.60 -13.08 16.42
C SER A 140 35.53 -13.09 17.52
N LEU A 141 34.80 -14.19 17.59
CA LEU A 141 33.86 -14.42 18.69
C LEU A 141 34.48 -15.29 19.82
N GLU A 142 35.77 -15.65 19.66
CA GLU A 142 36.49 -16.41 20.67
C GLU A 142 36.64 -15.60 21.97
N GLY A 143 36.32 -16.27 23.10
CA GLY A 143 36.39 -15.64 24.43
C GLY A 143 35.18 -14.81 24.82
N LEU A 144 34.22 -14.56 23.89
CA LEU A 144 32.95 -13.92 24.22
C LEU A 144 31.95 -14.93 24.76
N SER A 145 31.21 -14.54 25.80
CA SER A 145 30.05 -15.29 26.25
C SER A 145 28.96 -15.36 25.17
N GLU A 146 28.00 -16.27 25.27
CA GLU A 146 26.88 -16.36 24.32
C GLU A 146 26.08 -15.04 24.24
N ASP A 147 25.94 -14.34 25.34
CA ASP A 147 25.21 -13.09 25.43
C ASP A 147 25.95 -11.94 24.75
N GLU A 148 27.28 -11.88 24.91
CA GLU A 148 28.13 -10.94 24.19
C GLU A 148 28.12 -11.22 22.68
N GLN A 149 28.14 -12.50 22.28
CA GLN A 149 28.03 -12.88 20.87
C GLN A 149 26.71 -12.44 20.26
N LYS A 150 25.58 -12.62 20.96
CA LYS A 150 24.25 -12.14 20.49
C LYS A 150 24.26 -10.62 20.28
N LEU A 151 24.78 -9.86 21.23
CA LEU A 151 24.88 -8.40 21.10
C LEU A 151 25.78 -8.00 19.92
N HIS A 152 26.90 -8.66 19.75
CA HIS A 152 27.83 -8.40 18.66
C HIS A 152 27.20 -8.70 17.28
N ILE A 153 26.55 -9.83 17.14
CA ILE A 153 25.81 -10.22 15.92
C ILE A 153 24.72 -9.18 15.58
N ALA A 154 23.95 -8.73 16.58
CA ALA A 154 22.93 -7.70 16.37
C ALA A 154 23.54 -6.39 15.85
N LYS A 155 24.67 -5.94 16.41
CA LYS A 155 25.38 -4.74 15.96
C LYS A 155 25.90 -4.88 14.53
N ILE A 156 26.50 -6.01 14.16
CA ILE A 156 26.95 -6.28 12.79
C ILE A 156 25.77 -6.12 11.82
N LEU A 157 24.65 -6.79 12.09
CA LEU A 157 23.47 -6.74 11.20
C LEU A 157 22.89 -5.33 11.04
N LEU A 158 22.88 -4.54 12.11
CA LEU A 158 22.25 -3.23 12.09
C LEU A 158 23.15 -2.11 11.57
N GLU A 159 24.47 -2.19 11.82
CA GLU A 159 25.35 -1.02 11.72
C GLU A 159 26.52 -1.20 10.76
N GLU A 160 26.95 -2.44 10.48
CA GLU A 160 28.14 -2.68 9.67
C GLU A 160 27.81 -3.01 8.21
N GLU A 161 28.59 -2.47 7.28
CA GLU A 161 28.53 -2.91 5.89
C GLU A 161 29.16 -4.32 5.76
N PRO A 162 28.61 -5.23 4.96
CA PRO A 162 27.59 -4.96 3.94
C PRO A 162 26.13 -5.07 4.44
N PHE A 163 25.89 -5.32 5.72
CA PHE A 163 24.53 -5.47 6.25
C PHE A 163 23.85 -4.13 6.45
N ASN A 164 24.15 -3.39 7.51
CA ASN A 164 23.61 -2.07 7.83
C ASN A 164 22.07 -1.98 7.61
N TYR A 165 21.35 -3.04 8.02
CA TYR A 165 19.96 -3.27 7.62
C TYR A 165 18.99 -2.20 8.14
N LYS A 166 19.28 -1.53 9.26
CA LYS A 166 18.42 -0.46 9.75
C LYS A 166 18.30 0.73 8.79
N ASN A 167 19.34 0.94 7.94
CA ASN A 167 19.43 2.05 7.00
C ASN A 167 19.15 1.65 5.55
N LYS A 168 18.89 0.37 5.26
CA LYS A 168 18.57 -0.10 3.91
C LYS A 168 17.10 0.00 3.58
N PRO A 169 16.74 0.12 2.29
CA PRO A 169 15.36 0.03 1.88
C PRO A 169 14.86 -1.40 2.04
N LYS A 170 13.63 -1.54 2.52
CA LYS A 170 13.00 -2.83 2.78
C LYS A 170 13.00 -3.76 1.56
N GLY A 171 12.83 -3.19 0.35
CA GLY A 171 12.80 -3.96 -0.89
C GLY A 171 14.09 -4.69 -1.21
N LEU A 172 15.24 -4.21 -0.74
CA LEU A 172 16.56 -4.79 -1.00
C LEU A 172 17.07 -5.69 0.16
N PHE A 173 16.20 -5.95 1.13
CA PHE A 173 16.51 -6.90 2.19
C PHE A 173 16.33 -8.35 1.68
N PRO A 174 17.23 -9.30 2.08
CA PRO A 174 17.10 -10.72 1.78
C PRO A 174 15.83 -11.33 2.40
N PHE A 175 14.85 -11.65 1.57
CA PHE A 175 13.58 -12.23 2.05
C PHE A 175 13.59 -13.75 2.01
N HIS A 176 13.98 -14.32 0.86
CA HIS A 176 13.85 -15.77 0.63
C HIS A 176 15.18 -16.38 0.22
N LYS A 177 15.28 -17.70 0.41
CA LYS A 177 16.43 -18.50 -0.01
C LYS A 177 15.95 -19.72 -0.79
N TYR A 178 16.54 -19.94 -1.96
CA TYR A 178 16.27 -21.07 -2.85
C TYR A 178 17.58 -21.80 -3.15
N GLY A 179 17.85 -22.88 -2.40
CA GLY A 179 19.17 -23.52 -2.41
C GLY A 179 20.26 -22.56 -1.94
N GLU A 180 21.21 -22.22 -2.80
CA GLU A 180 22.27 -21.24 -2.50
C GLU A 180 21.88 -19.79 -2.88
N LYS A 181 20.79 -19.61 -3.65
CA LYS A 181 20.37 -18.30 -4.12
C LYS A 181 19.56 -17.58 -3.05
N VAL A 182 20.03 -16.39 -2.66
CA VAL A 182 19.31 -15.45 -1.79
C VAL A 182 18.58 -14.44 -2.66
N VAL A 183 17.28 -14.22 -2.37
CA VAL A 183 16.38 -13.39 -3.17
C VAL A 183 15.80 -12.28 -2.29
N THR A 184 15.85 -11.05 -2.80
CA THR A 184 15.27 -9.88 -2.13
C THR A 184 13.77 -9.75 -2.45
N ALA A 185 13.04 -8.96 -1.67
CA ALA A 185 11.65 -8.62 -1.98
C ALA A 185 11.54 -7.93 -3.36
N PHE A 186 12.51 -7.09 -3.72
CA PHE A 186 12.59 -6.44 -5.03
C PHE A 186 12.66 -7.46 -6.17
N GLU A 187 13.51 -8.47 -6.06
CA GLU A 187 13.65 -9.54 -7.05
C GLU A 187 12.38 -10.41 -7.15
N GLU A 188 11.71 -10.72 -6.02
CA GLU A 188 10.44 -11.47 -6.06
C GLU A 188 9.35 -10.76 -6.87
N HIS A 189 9.35 -9.44 -6.89
CA HIS A 189 8.38 -8.69 -7.70
C HIS A 189 8.57 -8.89 -9.21
N PHE A 190 9.77 -9.21 -9.69
CA PHE A 190 10.01 -9.56 -11.10
C PHE A 190 9.40 -10.92 -11.44
N ARG A 191 9.62 -11.93 -10.60
CA ARG A 191 9.00 -13.25 -10.75
C ARG A 191 7.48 -13.14 -10.81
N GLU A 192 6.89 -12.45 -9.84
CA GLU A 192 5.45 -12.24 -9.81
C GLU A 192 4.94 -11.51 -11.05
N ALA A 193 5.60 -10.42 -11.46
CA ALA A 193 5.20 -9.65 -12.63
C ALA A 193 5.23 -10.50 -13.91
N PHE A 194 6.25 -11.31 -14.08
CA PHE A 194 6.32 -12.28 -15.18
C PHE A 194 5.09 -13.20 -15.20
N LEU A 195 4.69 -13.74 -14.06
CA LEU A 195 3.63 -14.74 -13.99
C LEU A 195 2.26 -14.19 -14.34
N TYR A 196 1.89 -12.99 -13.87
CA TYR A 196 0.55 -12.45 -14.10
C TYR A 196 0.48 -11.17 -14.94
N ALA A 197 1.56 -10.41 -15.10
CA ALA A 197 1.54 -9.11 -15.79
C ALA A 197 2.35 -9.08 -17.11
N SER A 198 2.92 -10.21 -17.57
CA SER A 198 3.66 -10.28 -18.83
C SER A 198 2.75 -10.06 -20.04
N GLN A 199 3.25 -9.33 -21.04
CA GLN A 199 2.60 -9.07 -22.33
C GLN A 199 3.50 -9.61 -23.44
N GLY A 200 3.27 -10.86 -23.85
CA GLY A 200 4.20 -11.55 -24.72
C GLY A 200 5.60 -11.62 -24.07
N GLU A 201 6.59 -10.98 -24.72
CA GLU A 201 7.99 -10.97 -24.26
C GLU A 201 8.36 -9.74 -23.39
N VAL A 202 7.39 -8.89 -23.04
CA VAL A 202 7.64 -7.67 -22.25
C VAL A 202 6.91 -7.71 -20.91
N VAL A 203 7.57 -7.23 -19.87
CA VAL A 203 7.01 -7.07 -18.52
C VAL A 203 7.32 -5.68 -18.00
N ASN A 204 6.27 -4.88 -17.75
CA ASN A 204 6.40 -3.52 -17.25
C ASN A 204 6.26 -3.46 -15.73
N ILE A 205 7.26 -2.91 -15.04
CA ILE A 205 7.24 -2.72 -13.59
C ILE A 205 7.64 -1.29 -13.25
N HIS A 206 6.88 -0.66 -12.38
CA HIS A 206 7.18 0.65 -11.84
C HIS A 206 7.34 0.58 -10.32
N PHE A 207 8.46 1.08 -9.80
CA PHE A 207 8.72 1.17 -8.36
C PHE A 207 8.74 2.63 -7.92
N THR A 208 8.04 2.93 -6.82
CA THR A 208 8.22 4.21 -6.12
C THR A 208 9.20 3.99 -4.97
N ILE A 209 10.36 4.65 -5.03
CA ILE A 209 11.49 4.44 -4.10
C ILE A 209 11.85 5.74 -3.36
N GLY A 210 12.55 5.61 -2.25
CA GLY A 210 13.19 6.76 -1.58
C GLY A 210 14.31 7.33 -2.45
N LYS A 211 14.39 8.66 -2.53
CA LYS A 211 15.38 9.37 -3.36
C LYS A 211 16.82 8.99 -2.98
N GLU A 212 17.06 8.81 -1.69
CA GLU A 212 18.33 8.40 -1.09
C GLU A 212 18.77 6.98 -1.52
N TYR A 213 17.83 6.12 -1.92
CA TYR A 213 18.10 4.73 -2.30
C TYR A 213 18.22 4.52 -3.81
N THR A 214 18.10 5.57 -4.62
CA THR A 214 18.06 5.48 -6.09
C THR A 214 19.24 4.69 -6.66
N ASN A 215 20.47 5.05 -6.28
CA ASN A 215 21.67 4.39 -6.79
C ASN A 215 21.72 2.92 -6.38
N LEU A 216 21.26 2.59 -5.18
CA LEU A 216 21.25 1.22 -4.68
C LEU A 216 20.24 0.34 -5.47
N PHE A 217 19.05 0.84 -5.77
CA PHE A 217 18.09 0.13 -6.62
C PHE A 217 18.58 -0.03 -8.05
N LEU A 218 19.21 1.01 -8.62
CA LEU A 218 19.75 0.96 -9.99
C LEU A 218 20.89 -0.05 -10.10
N SER A 219 21.83 -0.08 -9.14
CA SER A 219 22.93 -1.06 -9.15
C SER A 219 22.42 -2.49 -8.97
N THR A 220 21.48 -2.70 -8.05
CA THR A 220 20.86 -4.02 -7.86
C THR A 220 20.11 -4.46 -9.13
N LEU A 221 19.35 -3.57 -9.76
CA LEU A 221 18.67 -3.87 -11.03
C LEU A 221 19.64 -4.28 -12.12
N ALA A 222 20.76 -3.56 -12.28
CA ALA A 222 21.79 -3.87 -13.27
C ALA A 222 22.41 -5.26 -13.04
N GLU A 223 22.54 -5.68 -11.79
CA GLU A 223 23.06 -7.00 -11.41
C GLU A 223 22.05 -8.12 -11.69
N ILE A 224 20.79 -7.99 -11.25
CA ILE A 224 19.82 -9.10 -11.30
C ILE A 224 19.14 -9.23 -12.67
N ARG A 225 18.89 -8.12 -13.39
CA ARG A 225 18.09 -8.08 -14.61
C ARG A 225 18.56 -9.06 -15.70
N PRO A 226 19.88 -9.15 -16.06
CA PRO A 226 20.32 -10.06 -17.13
C PRO A 226 20.01 -11.52 -16.84
N SER A 227 20.15 -11.95 -15.58
CA SER A 227 19.84 -13.32 -15.17
C SER A 227 18.34 -13.61 -15.19
N LEU A 228 17.50 -12.65 -14.75
CA LEU A 228 16.05 -12.77 -14.77
C LEU A 228 15.48 -12.79 -16.18
N GLU A 229 15.96 -11.92 -17.08
CA GLU A 229 15.56 -11.88 -18.48
C GLU A 229 15.92 -13.20 -19.19
N LYS A 230 17.10 -13.75 -18.89
CA LYS A 230 17.50 -15.07 -19.40
C LYS A 230 16.65 -16.20 -18.83
N GLN A 231 16.35 -16.16 -17.53
CA GLN A 231 15.56 -17.19 -16.83
C GLN A 231 14.13 -17.28 -17.36
N TYR A 232 13.49 -16.11 -17.59
CA TYR A 232 12.06 -16.04 -17.96
C TYR A 232 11.83 -15.86 -19.46
N GLY A 233 12.87 -15.59 -20.25
CA GLY A 233 12.75 -15.37 -21.70
C GLY A 233 11.97 -14.11 -22.06
N VAL A 234 12.03 -13.07 -21.22
CA VAL A 234 11.30 -11.81 -21.40
C VAL A 234 12.23 -10.61 -21.19
N HIS A 235 11.79 -9.45 -21.64
CA HIS A 235 12.42 -8.18 -21.36
C HIS A 235 11.67 -7.44 -20.25
N PHE A 236 12.38 -7.00 -19.20
CA PHE A 236 11.79 -6.21 -18.13
C PHE A 236 11.99 -4.71 -18.38
N GLU A 237 10.89 -4.00 -18.65
CA GLU A 237 10.86 -2.54 -18.65
C GLU A 237 10.63 -2.03 -17.23
N VAL A 238 11.69 -1.54 -16.59
CA VAL A 238 11.66 -1.09 -15.20
C VAL A 238 11.80 0.42 -15.14
N SER A 239 10.87 1.06 -14.46
CA SER A 239 10.90 2.50 -14.19
C SER A 239 10.81 2.80 -12.71
N PHE A 240 11.36 3.95 -12.32
CA PHE A 240 11.36 4.42 -10.94
C PHE A 240 10.78 5.81 -10.84
N SER A 241 10.07 6.08 -9.76
CA SER A 241 9.68 7.43 -9.35
C SER A 241 9.97 7.66 -7.87
N HIS A 242 9.97 8.92 -7.47
CA HIS A 242 10.10 9.31 -6.07
C HIS A 242 8.80 9.97 -5.61
N GLN A 243 8.51 9.85 -4.32
CA GLN A 243 7.44 10.61 -3.74
C GLN A 243 7.73 12.11 -3.90
N SER A 244 6.79 12.85 -4.46
CA SER A 244 6.98 14.28 -4.72
C SER A 244 6.98 15.08 -3.42
N GLU A 245 8.00 15.90 -3.20
CA GLU A 245 8.06 16.82 -2.06
C GLU A 245 6.88 17.81 -2.03
N SER A 246 6.24 18.07 -3.17
CA SER A 246 5.02 18.88 -3.24
C SER A 246 3.81 18.24 -2.54
N THR A 247 3.91 16.96 -2.18
CA THR A 247 2.87 16.24 -1.40
C THR A 247 3.12 16.29 0.10
N ASP A 248 4.29 16.77 0.56
CA ASP A 248 4.60 16.89 1.97
C ASP A 248 3.58 17.78 2.69
N THR A 249 3.38 17.47 3.97
CA THR A 249 2.50 18.25 4.84
C THR A 249 3.30 18.96 5.92
N VAL A 250 2.88 20.20 6.25
CA VAL A 250 3.52 20.95 7.32
C VAL A 250 3.20 20.29 8.68
N ALA A 251 4.18 20.30 9.58
CA ALA A 251 3.97 19.91 10.97
C ALA A 251 3.60 21.12 11.82
N LEU A 252 2.70 20.94 12.78
CA LEU A 252 2.37 21.94 13.78
C LEU A 252 2.77 21.45 15.18
N THR A 253 3.01 22.39 16.09
CA THR A 253 3.10 22.09 17.52
C THR A 253 1.74 21.64 18.07
N LEU A 254 1.71 21.13 19.30
CA LEU A 254 0.45 20.78 19.96
C LEU A 254 -0.50 22.00 20.11
N ASP A 255 0.06 23.21 20.17
CA ASP A 255 -0.66 24.49 20.28
C ASP A 255 -1.07 25.09 18.92
N ASN A 256 -0.92 24.31 17.82
CA ASN A 256 -1.25 24.72 16.45
C ASN A 256 -0.39 25.86 15.87
N GLU A 257 0.82 26.08 16.38
CA GLU A 257 1.81 26.94 15.76
C GLU A 257 2.68 26.13 14.77
N PHE A 258 3.31 26.79 13.79
CA PHE A 258 4.23 26.12 12.87
C PHE A 258 5.39 25.49 13.64
N PHE A 259 5.58 24.19 13.44
CA PHE A 259 6.76 23.52 13.97
C PHE A 259 7.98 23.86 13.12
N ARG A 260 9.04 24.28 13.77
CA ARG A 260 10.30 24.66 13.12
C ARG A 260 11.44 23.77 13.59
N ASP A 261 12.34 23.46 12.67
CA ASP A 261 13.58 22.75 12.99
C ASP A 261 14.61 23.66 13.69
N GLU A 262 15.75 23.13 14.02
CA GLU A 262 16.88 23.82 14.64
C GLU A 262 17.43 25.00 13.80
N ASN A 263 17.19 25.01 12.50
CA ASN A 263 17.57 26.10 11.59
C ASN A 263 16.41 27.09 11.36
N ASN A 264 15.39 27.03 12.21
CA ASN A 264 14.17 27.85 12.11
C ASN A 264 13.38 27.68 10.81
N LYS A 265 13.57 26.56 10.07
CA LYS A 265 12.80 26.21 8.88
C LYS A 265 11.49 25.55 9.27
N LEU A 266 10.45 25.73 8.46
CA LEU A 266 9.21 24.97 8.60
C LEU A 266 9.52 23.47 8.48
N LEU A 267 9.03 22.67 9.42
CA LEU A 267 9.17 21.22 9.34
C LEU A 267 8.05 20.66 8.46
N PHE A 268 8.46 20.03 7.35
CA PHE A 268 7.59 19.26 6.49
C PHE A 268 7.78 17.76 6.73
N ARG A 269 6.72 17.00 6.56
CA ARG A 269 6.76 15.55 6.72
C ARG A 269 6.10 14.88 5.51
N PRO A 270 6.60 13.69 5.10
CA PRO A 270 5.91 12.88 4.12
C PRO A 270 4.45 12.63 4.54
N ALA A 271 3.53 12.81 3.61
CA ALA A 271 2.09 12.75 3.86
C ALA A 271 1.53 11.31 3.93
N GLY A 272 2.38 10.31 4.14
CA GLY A 272 2.00 8.90 4.12
C GLY A 272 1.79 8.36 2.69
N HIS A 273 1.11 7.22 2.58
CA HIS A 273 0.92 6.57 1.27
C HIS A 273 -0.08 7.28 0.35
N GLY A 274 -0.81 8.29 0.84
CA GLY A 274 -1.66 9.16 0.02
C GLY A 274 -0.89 9.98 -1.01
N ALA A 275 0.37 10.31 -0.72
CA ALA A 275 1.27 10.98 -1.66
C ALA A 275 1.50 10.19 -2.96
N LEU A 276 1.37 8.87 -2.91
CA LEU A 276 1.57 7.97 -4.05
C LEU A 276 0.47 8.09 -5.12
N LEU A 277 -0.64 8.76 -4.82
CA LEU A 277 -1.66 9.03 -5.83
C LEU A 277 -1.08 9.85 -7.00
N LYS A 278 -0.19 10.81 -6.71
CA LYS A 278 0.50 11.58 -7.74
C LYS A 278 1.37 10.71 -8.64
N ASN A 279 2.12 9.78 -8.04
CA ASN A 279 2.93 8.82 -8.81
C ASN A 279 2.06 7.93 -9.69
N LEU A 280 0.92 7.44 -9.18
CA LEU A 280 -0.04 6.64 -9.95
C LEU A 280 -0.67 7.46 -11.10
N ASN A 281 -0.96 8.74 -10.88
CA ASN A 281 -1.55 9.65 -11.86
C ASN A 281 -0.63 9.92 -13.07
N GLU A 282 0.68 9.73 -12.92
CA GLU A 282 1.69 9.90 -13.98
C GLU A 282 1.88 8.64 -14.84
N LEU A 283 1.27 7.50 -14.46
CA LEU A 283 1.41 6.23 -15.16
C LEU A 283 0.38 6.10 -16.29
N ASN A 284 0.78 5.43 -17.37
CA ASN A 284 -0.07 5.17 -18.53
C ASN A 284 -0.13 3.67 -18.81
N ALA A 285 -1.21 3.02 -18.37
CA ALA A 285 -1.51 1.63 -18.67
C ALA A 285 -3.02 1.38 -18.68
N ASP A 286 -3.47 0.29 -19.29
CA ASP A 286 -4.88 -0.11 -19.30
C ASP A 286 -5.26 -0.83 -18.02
N ILE A 287 -4.31 -1.62 -17.47
CA ILE A 287 -4.44 -2.32 -16.21
C ILE A 287 -3.18 -2.09 -15.38
N ILE A 288 -3.37 -1.66 -14.13
CA ILE A 288 -2.29 -1.50 -13.17
C ILE A 288 -2.53 -2.41 -11.97
N PHE A 289 -1.57 -3.29 -11.70
CA PHE A 289 -1.53 -4.09 -10.47
C PHE A 289 -0.75 -3.31 -9.40
N ILE A 290 -1.38 -3.04 -8.26
CA ILE A 290 -0.74 -2.35 -7.13
C ILE A 290 -0.50 -3.36 -6.02
N LYS A 291 0.75 -3.48 -5.57
CA LYS A 291 1.14 -4.36 -4.47
C LYS A 291 2.31 -3.78 -3.69
N ASN A 292 2.23 -3.84 -2.36
CA ASN A 292 3.31 -3.37 -1.50
C ASN A 292 4.57 -4.24 -1.66
N ILE A 293 5.75 -3.60 -1.56
CA ILE A 293 7.05 -4.25 -1.74
C ILE A 293 7.27 -5.45 -0.82
N ASP A 294 6.70 -5.44 0.37
CA ASP A 294 6.90 -6.45 1.40
C ASP A 294 5.86 -7.59 1.40
N ASN A 295 4.83 -7.49 0.56
CA ASN A 295 3.80 -8.52 0.46
C ASN A 295 4.15 -9.52 -0.65
N VAL A 296 5.17 -10.32 -0.45
CA VAL A 296 5.61 -11.38 -1.37
C VAL A 296 5.64 -12.71 -0.64
N VAL A 297 5.62 -13.80 -1.39
CA VAL A 297 5.69 -15.18 -0.85
C VAL A 297 6.79 -15.95 -1.55
N ALA A 298 7.33 -16.96 -0.86
CA ALA A 298 8.25 -17.90 -1.45
C ALA A 298 7.59 -18.65 -2.63
N GLU A 299 8.40 -19.09 -3.61
CA GLU A 299 7.93 -19.64 -4.88
C GLU A 299 6.94 -20.79 -4.72
N ASN A 300 7.20 -21.70 -3.80
CA ASN A 300 6.39 -22.88 -3.51
C ASN A 300 4.99 -22.58 -2.94
N TYR A 301 4.70 -21.31 -2.58
CA TYR A 301 3.39 -20.86 -2.11
C TYR A 301 2.75 -19.85 -3.08
N GLY A 302 3.36 -19.61 -4.25
CA GLY A 302 2.98 -18.54 -5.17
C GLY A 302 1.72 -18.82 -6.00
N ASP A 303 1.44 -20.08 -6.36
CA ASP A 303 0.43 -20.43 -7.37
C ASP A 303 -0.97 -19.88 -7.06
N GLU A 304 -1.46 -20.06 -5.84
CA GLU A 304 -2.77 -19.57 -5.44
C GLU A 304 -2.80 -18.03 -5.36
N ALA A 305 -1.70 -17.41 -4.91
CA ALA A 305 -1.58 -15.95 -4.91
C ALA A 305 -1.62 -15.38 -6.34
N ILE A 306 -0.92 -15.99 -7.29
CA ILE A 306 -0.93 -15.62 -8.70
C ILE A 306 -2.32 -15.81 -9.31
N PHE A 307 -2.95 -16.96 -9.05
CA PHE A 307 -4.32 -17.24 -9.51
C PHE A 307 -5.29 -16.11 -9.10
N TYR A 308 -5.27 -15.67 -7.84
CA TYR A 308 -6.16 -14.60 -7.39
C TYR A 308 -5.79 -13.22 -7.94
N LYS A 309 -4.53 -12.95 -8.32
CA LYS A 309 -4.19 -11.74 -9.10
C LYS A 309 -4.92 -11.71 -10.43
N GLU A 310 -4.91 -12.84 -11.14
CA GLU A 310 -5.60 -12.95 -12.42
C GLU A 310 -7.14 -12.93 -12.27
N VAL A 311 -7.68 -13.48 -11.17
CA VAL A 311 -9.11 -13.34 -10.82
C VAL A 311 -9.50 -11.88 -10.68
N LEU A 312 -8.73 -11.09 -9.90
CA LEU A 312 -9.00 -9.65 -9.72
C LEU A 312 -8.91 -8.89 -11.05
N ALA A 313 -7.91 -9.20 -11.89
CA ALA A 313 -7.75 -8.60 -13.22
C ALA A 313 -8.91 -8.97 -14.16
N GLY A 314 -9.37 -10.22 -14.14
CA GLY A 314 -10.52 -10.67 -14.91
C GLY A 314 -11.81 -9.97 -14.49
N LYS A 315 -12.01 -9.81 -13.18
CA LYS A 315 -13.16 -9.07 -12.64
C LYS A 315 -13.12 -7.59 -13.02
N LEU A 316 -11.94 -6.99 -13.01
CA LEU A 316 -11.73 -5.63 -13.50
C LEU A 316 -12.12 -5.54 -14.99
N GLU A 317 -11.61 -6.43 -15.83
CA GLU A 317 -11.84 -6.39 -17.28
C GLU A 317 -13.31 -6.62 -17.65
N GLU A 318 -14.00 -7.55 -16.98
CA GLU A 318 -15.44 -7.74 -17.11
C GLU A 318 -16.20 -6.44 -16.82
N THR A 319 -15.87 -5.81 -15.69
CA THR A 319 -16.51 -4.57 -15.24
C THR A 319 -16.21 -3.41 -16.20
N ARG A 320 -14.93 -3.19 -16.53
CA ARG A 320 -14.46 -2.16 -17.44
C ARG A 320 -15.14 -2.26 -18.80
N SER A 321 -15.16 -3.45 -19.38
CA SER A 321 -15.82 -3.70 -20.67
C SER A 321 -17.30 -3.32 -20.65
N LYS A 322 -18.03 -3.67 -19.58
CA LYS A 322 -19.45 -3.35 -19.44
C LYS A 322 -19.69 -1.85 -19.21
N VAL A 323 -18.91 -1.22 -18.34
CA VAL A 323 -18.93 0.22 -18.09
C VAL A 323 -18.66 1.01 -19.37
N HIS A 324 -17.57 0.71 -20.08
CA HIS A 324 -17.20 1.38 -21.32
C HIS A 324 -18.25 1.18 -22.43
N LYS A 325 -18.88 0.00 -22.51
CA LYS A 325 -19.97 -0.24 -23.45
C LYS A 325 -21.16 0.68 -23.18
N ILE A 326 -21.58 0.84 -21.91
CA ILE A 326 -22.69 1.71 -21.54
C ILE A 326 -22.35 3.17 -21.84
N LEU A 327 -21.16 3.65 -21.47
CA LEU A 327 -20.72 5.01 -21.72
C LEU A 327 -20.65 5.34 -23.22
N LYS A 328 -20.15 4.40 -24.05
CA LYS A 328 -20.18 4.52 -25.51
C LYS A 328 -21.61 4.57 -26.07
N GLN A 329 -22.56 3.82 -25.49
CA GLN A 329 -23.96 3.89 -25.88
C GLN A 329 -24.59 5.25 -25.52
N ILE A 330 -24.24 5.82 -24.37
CA ILE A 330 -24.65 7.18 -23.98
C ILE A 330 -24.09 8.22 -24.94
N GLN A 331 -22.78 8.19 -25.21
CA GLN A 331 -22.11 9.14 -26.11
C GLN A 331 -22.72 9.12 -27.53
N ASN A 332 -23.07 7.96 -28.01
CA ASN A 332 -23.68 7.77 -29.35
C ASN A 332 -25.21 7.91 -29.35
N GLU A 333 -25.83 8.36 -28.26
CA GLU A 333 -27.28 8.50 -28.07
C GLU A 333 -28.09 7.21 -28.32
N LYS A 334 -27.42 6.04 -28.19
CA LYS A 334 -28.01 4.72 -28.47
C LYS A 334 -28.71 4.09 -27.26
N LEU A 335 -28.53 4.65 -26.04
CA LEU A 335 -29.18 4.13 -24.83
C LEU A 335 -30.68 4.46 -24.84
N LYS A 336 -31.53 3.43 -24.90
CA LYS A 336 -32.99 3.58 -24.98
C LYS A 336 -33.59 3.61 -23.57
N LYS A 337 -34.81 4.19 -23.44
CA LYS A 337 -35.53 4.25 -22.15
C LYS A 337 -35.76 2.85 -21.54
N LYS A 338 -35.98 1.83 -22.36
CA LYS A 338 -36.18 0.44 -21.92
C LYS A 338 -34.92 -0.21 -21.30
N ASP A 339 -33.72 0.33 -21.61
CA ASP A 339 -32.44 -0.23 -21.14
C ASP A 339 -32.05 0.35 -19.77
N LEU A 340 -32.64 1.49 -19.37
CA LEU A 340 -32.29 2.21 -18.14
C LEU A 340 -32.47 1.37 -16.85
N PRO A 341 -33.55 0.58 -16.66
CA PRO A 341 -33.71 -0.23 -15.47
C PRO A 341 -32.57 -1.25 -15.29
N GLU A 342 -32.10 -1.87 -16.38
CA GLU A 342 -30.98 -2.83 -16.34
C GLU A 342 -29.67 -2.12 -15.98
N VAL A 343 -29.44 -0.92 -16.54
CA VAL A 343 -28.24 -0.12 -16.21
C VAL A 343 -28.27 0.33 -14.75
N LEU A 344 -29.41 0.79 -14.22
CA LEU A 344 -29.54 1.15 -12.80
C LEU A 344 -29.32 -0.06 -11.88
N LYS A 345 -29.82 -1.26 -12.27
CA LYS A 345 -29.51 -2.50 -11.56
C LYS A 345 -28.02 -2.81 -11.58
N PHE A 346 -27.34 -2.55 -12.70
CA PHE A 346 -25.89 -2.74 -12.79
C PHE A 346 -25.13 -1.78 -11.86
N LEU A 347 -25.55 -0.51 -11.71
CA LEU A 347 -24.95 0.39 -10.72
C LEU A 347 -25.02 -0.21 -9.30
N SER A 348 -26.16 -0.80 -8.94
CA SER A 348 -26.30 -1.47 -7.63
C SER A 348 -25.38 -2.69 -7.47
N GLN A 349 -25.11 -3.43 -8.56
CA GLN A 349 -24.13 -4.52 -8.57
C GLN A 349 -22.68 -4.03 -8.38
N LEU A 350 -22.41 -2.75 -8.73
CA LEU A 350 -21.14 -2.07 -8.49
C LEU A 350 -21.08 -1.42 -7.10
N ASN A 351 -21.98 -1.74 -6.20
CA ASN A 351 -22.13 -1.12 -4.87
C ASN A 351 -22.41 0.39 -4.92
N ILE A 352 -22.89 0.91 -6.05
CA ILE A 352 -23.32 2.30 -6.19
C ILE A 352 -24.80 2.37 -5.78
N LYS A 353 -25.10 2.95 -4.63
CA LYS A 353 -26.47 3.13 -4.15
C LYS A 353 -27.17 4.20 -4.98
N VAL A 354 -28.19 3.79 -5.73
CA VAL A 354 -29.01 4.71 -6.56
C VAL A 354 -30.11 5.30 -5.69
N PRO A 355 -30.13 6.63 -5.45
CA PRO A 355 -31.18 7.28 -4.68
C PRO A 355 -32.56 7.09 -5.30
N SER A 356 -33.59 6.92 -4.47
CA SER A 356 -34.97 6.64 -4.95
C SER A 356 -35.55 7.72 -5.87
N TYR A 357 -35.11 8.98 -5.72
CA TYR A 357 -35.55 10.07 -6.57
C TYR A 357 -35.03 9.95 -8.01
N VAL A 358 -33.90 9.28 -8.25
CA VAL A 358 -33.34 9.07 -9.59
C VAL A 358 -34.29 8.31 -10.50
N TYR A 359 -35.03 7.35 -9.94
CA TYR A 359 -36.04 6.58 -10.69
C TYR A 359 -37.22 7.43 -11.20
N LYS A 360 -37.39 8.65 -10.64
CA LYS A 360 -38.42 9.60 -11.05
C LYS A 360 -37.92 10.62 -12.07
N PHE A 361 -36.64 10.60 -12.41
CA PHE A 361 -36.05 11.53 -13.36
C PHE A 361 -36.56 11.32 -14.79
N ALA A 362 -36.68 12.42 -15.55
CA ALA A 362 -36.80 12.31 -17.00
C ALA A 362 -35.57 11.62 -17.60
N LYS A 363 -35.75 10.93 -18.74
CA LYS A 363 -34.69 10.13 -19.40
C LYS A 363 -33.34 10.87 -19.46
N ARG A 364 -33.34 12.15 -19.81
CA ARG A 364 -32.12 12.98 -19.93
C ARG A 364 -31.33 13.02 -18.63
N TYR A 365 -31.98 13.36 -17.54
CA TYR A 365 -31.32 13.49 -16.22
C TYR A 365 -30.90 12.13 -15.66
N MET A 366 -31.63 11.08 -15.96
CA MET A 366 -31.24 9.72 -15.59
C MET A 366 -29.98 9.28 -16.34
N ILE A 367 -29.87 9.60 -17.64
CA ILE A 367 -28.66 9.33 -18.43
C ILE A 367 -27.47 10.11 -17.90
N GLU A 368 -27.64 11.38 -17.55
CA GLU A 368 -26.60 12.22 -16.96
C GLU A 368 -26.12 11.64 -15.62
N TYR A 369 -27.03 11.24 -14.74
CA TYR A 369 -26.70 10.56 -13.50
C TYR A 369 -25.90 9.27 -13.75
N ILE A 370 -26.34 8.42 -14.68
CA ILE A 370 -25.64 7.19 -15.05
C ILE A 370 -24.22 7.49 -15.57
N TYR A 371 -24.10 8.51 -16.43
CA TYR A 371 -22.81 8.94 -16.97
C TYR A 371 -21.84 9.33 -15.84
N GLN A 372 -22.27 10.20 -14.93
CA GLN A 372 -21.46 10.64 -13.80
C GLN A 372 -21.11 9.49 -12.85
N ALA A 373 -22.02 8.54 -12.66
CA ALA A 373 -21.80 7.37 -11.81
C ALA A 373 -20.80 6.36 -12.40
N LEU A 374 -20.71 6.27 -13.75
CA LEU A 374 -19.87 5.28 -14.44
C LEU A 374 -18.58 5.85 -15.02
N ASN A 375 -18.51 7.16 -15.34
CA ASN A 375 -17.30 7.77 -15.91
C ASN A 375 -16.29 8.12 -14.80
N ARG A 376 -15.72 7.07 -14.20
CA ARG A 376 -14.79 7.12 -13.07
C ARG A 376 -13.71 6.07 -13.23
N PRO A 377 -12.54 6.22 -12.60
CA PRO A 377 -11.56 5.14 -12.45
C PRO A 377 -12.21 3.92 -11.78
N ILE A 378 -11.70 2.74 -12.09
CA ILE A 378 -12.24 1.47 -11.57
C ILE A 378 -11.12 0.72 -10.83
N ARG A 379 -11.43 0.20 -9.64
CA ARG A 379 -10.53 -0.71 -8.91
C ARG A 379 -11.25 -1.96 -8.46
N VAL A 380 -10.53 -3.07 -8.49
CA VAL A 380 -10.91 -4.34 -7.84
C VAL A 380 -9.88 -4.62 -6.76
N CYS A 381 -10.34 -4.83 -5.55
CA CYS A 381 -9.50 -4.99 -4.36
C CYS A 381 -9.67 -6.42 -3.81
N GLY A 382 -8.56 -7.11 -3.60
CA GLY A 382 -8.52 -8.36 -2.85
C GLY A 382 -8.60 -8.10 -1.35
N MET A 383 -9.60 -8.67 -0.70
CA MET A 383 -9.86 -8.50 0.73
C MET A 383 -9.66 -9.83 1.43
N VAL A 384 -8.82 -9.86 2.47
CA VAL A 384 -8.65 -11.04 3.34
C VAL A 384 -9.45 -10.89 4.61
N LYS A 385 -9.78 -12.00 5.25
CA LYS A 385 -10.34 -12.00 6.61
C LYS A 385 -9.32 -11.38 7.57
N ASN A 386 -9.81 -10.60 8.52
CA ASN A 386 -8.96 -10.04 9.57
C ASN A 386 -8.70 -11.12 10.63
N GLU A 387 -7.45 -11.51 10.81
CA GLU A 387 -7.01 -12.50 11.81
C GLU A 387 -6.29 -11.84 13.00
N GLY A 388 -6.51 -10.53 13.19
CA GLY A 388 -5.93 -9.75 14.30
C GLY A 388 -5.01 -8.61 13.83
N GLU A 389 -4.99 -8.32 12.53
CA GLU A 389 -4.23 -7.20 11.99
C GLU A 389 -4.81 -5.87 12.49
N ILE A 390 -3.88 -4.97 12.85
CA ILE A 390 -4.21 -3.59 13.18
C ILE A 390 -4.16 -2.75 11.91
N GLY A 391 -5.26 -2.06 11.59
CA GLY A 391 -5.35 -1.20 10.41
C GLY A 391 -6.79 -0.83 10.12
N GLY A 392 -7.05 -0.51 8.87
CA GLY A 392 -8.38 -0.21 8.38
C GLY A 392 -9.10 -1.41 7.79
N GLY A 393 -10.28 -1.18 7.25
CA GLY A 393 -11.11 -2.18 6.60
C GLY A 393 -12.18 -1.58 5.71
N PRO A 394 -12.99 -2.44 5.06
CA PRO A 394 -14.08 -2.00 4.21
C PRO A 394 -15.35 -1.71 5.00
N PHE A 395 -15.91 -0.51 4.79
CA PHE A 395 -17.13 -0.06 5.46
C PHE A 395 -18.07 0.66 4.50
N TRP A 396 -19.35 0.58 4.78
CA TRP A 396 -20.34 1.51 4.28
C TRP A 396 -20.27 2.80 5.10
N VAL A 397 -20.11 3.93 4.40
CA VAL A 397 -19.91 5.25 4.98
C VAL A 397 -21.00 6.18 4.48
N ARG A 398 -21.48 7.07 5.33
CA ARG A 398 -22.46 8.11 4.99
C ARG A 398 -21.80 9.47 4.99
N ASP A 399 -21.91 10.18 3.87
CA ASP A 399 -21.45 11.58 3.75
C ASP A 399 -22.41 12.59 4.39
N GLU A 400 -22.06 13.87 4.33
CA GLU A 400 -22.86 14.95 4.88
C GLU A 400 -24.19 15.14 4.13
N GLU A 401 -24.25 14.77 2.84
CA GLU A 401 -25.44 14.79 2.00
C GLU A 401 -26.32 13.54 2.16
N ARG A 402 -25.94 12.64 3.08
CA ARG A 402 -26.59 11.38 3.38
C ARG A 402 -26.49 10.32 2.28
N ASN A 403 -25.56 10.47 1.32
CA ASN A 403 -25.26 9.41 0.39
C ASN A 403 -24.42 8.34 1.09
N GLU A 404 -24.63 7.10 0.71
CA GLU A 404 -23.86 5.97 1.24
C GLU A 404 -22.96 5.39 0.16
N SER A 405 -21.71 5.19 0.51
CA SER A 405 -20.69 4.61 -0.36
C SER A 405 -19.86 3.56 0.37
N LEU A 406 -19.29 2.65 -0.41
CA LEU A 406 -18.40 1.61 0.08
C LEU A 406 -16.96 2.12 0.05
N GLN A 407 -16.32 2.25 1.21
CA GLN A 407 -15.01 2.86 1.38
C GLN A 407 -14.07 1.97 2.19
N ILE A 408 -12.76 2.18 2.02
CA ILE A 408 -11.74 1.67 2.95
C ILE A 408 -11.45 2.77 3.96
N ILE A 409 -11.60 2.46 5.25
CA ILE A 409 -11.45 3.41 6.36
C ILE A 409 -10.38 2.91 7.32
N GLU A 410 -9.43 3.78 7.65
CA GLU A 410 -8.41 3.52 8.65
C GLU A 410 -9.00 3.66 10.07
N THR A 411 -8.53 2.84 10.99
CA THR A 411 -8.97 2.87 12.40
C THR A 411 -8.78 4.24 13.07
N ALA A 412 -7.78 5.02 12.60
CA ALA A 412 -7.53 6.37 13.11
C ALA A 412 -8.60 7.41 12.70
N GLN A 413 -9.40 7.12 11.67
CA GLN A 413 -10.46 8.00 11.16
C GLN A 413 -11.79 7.80 11.89
N ILE A 414 -11.86 6.82 12.82
CA ILE A 414 -13.10 6.42 13.48
C ILE A 414 -13.14 7.00 14.90
N ASP A 415 -14.29 7.57 15.29
CA ASP A 415 -14.53 8.03 16.65
C ASP A 415 -14.73 6.84 17.61
N LYS A 416 -13.65 6.44 18.27
CA LYS A 416 -13.65 5.36 19.26
C LYS A 416 -14.41 5.69 20.55
N LYS A 417 -14.72 6.97 20.79
CA LYS A 417 -15.50 7.41 21.94
C LYS A 417 -17.01 7.25 21.71
N ASN A 418 -17.42 7.12 20.44
CA ASN A 418 -18.80 6.84 20.07
C ASN A 418 -19.06 5.33 20.11
N PRO A 419 -19.89 4.81 21.05
CA PRO A 419 -20.09 3.38 21.21
C PRO A 419 -20.62 2.68 19.94
N LYS A 420 -21.49 3.35 19.17
CA LYS A 420 -22.04 2.79 17.91
C LYS A 420 -20.95 2.65 16.83
N GLN A 421 -20.08 3.66 16.69
CA GLN A 421 -18.98 3.61 15.72
C GLN A 421 -17.95 2.54 16.12
N TRP A 422 -17.70 2.39 17.41
CA TRP A 422 -16.85 1.35 17.96
C TRP A 422 -17.40 -0.05 17.71
N GLU A 423 -18.71 -0.28 17.94
CA GLU A 423 -19.38 -1.55 17.67
C GLU A 423 -19.29 -1.94 16.18
N ILE A 424 -19.51 -0.96 15.27
CA ILE A 424 -19.37 -1.19 13.82
C ILE A 424 -17.93 -1.60 13.48
N LEU A 425 -16.93 -0.92 14.03
CA LEU A 425 -15.53 -1.27 13.82
C LEU A 425 -15.22 -2.69 14.29
N GLN A 426 -15.65 -3.05 15.50
CA GLN A 426 -15.42 -4.37 16.11
C GLN A 426 -16.12 -5.51 15.34
N SER A 427 -17.20 -5.22 14.64
CA SER A 427 -17.94 -6.20 13.83
C SER A 427 -17.36 -6.38 12.42
N SER A 428 -16.28 -5.65 12.07
CA SER A 428 -15.59 -5.82 10.78
C SER A 428 -14.92 -7.19 10.69
N THR A 429 -15.10 -7.86 9.57
CA THR A 429 -14.57 -9.21 9.33
C THR A 429 -13.41 -9.24 8.36
N HIS A 430 -13.12 -8.13 7.68
CA HIS A 430 -12.09 -8.06 6.65
C HIS A 430 -11.13 -6.89 6.90
N PHE A 431 -9.90 -7.10 6.44
CA PHE A 431 -8.81 -6.15 6.53
C PHE A 431 -8.71 -5.25 5.28
N ASN A 432 -7.78 -4.30 5.30
CA ASN A 432 -7.43 -3.45 4.17
C ASN A 432 -7.13 -4.26 2.89
N PRO A 433 -7.27 -3.66 1.68
CA PRO A 433 -6.87 -4.32 0.45
C PRO A 433 -5.40 -4.76 0.51
N VAL A 434 -5.16 -6.02 0.17
CA VAL A 434 -3.82 -6.61 0.10
C VAL A 434 -3.27 -6.60 -1.32
N ASP A 435 -4.18 -6.53 -2.29
CA ASP A 435 -3.93 -6.44 -3.72
C ASP A 435 -4.98 -5.53 -4.36
N ILE A 436 -4.54 -4.68 -5.29
CA ILE A 436 -5.44 -3.83 -6.06
C ILE A 436 -5.10 -3.99 -7.54
N VAL A 437 -6.13 -4.17 -8.36
CA VAL A 437 -6.01 -4.08 -9.81
C VAL A 437 -6.94 -2.96 -10.28
N CYS A 438 -6.42 -2.02 -11.06
CA CYS A 438 -7.19 -0.85 -11.44
C CYS A 438 -7.04 -0.44 -12.91
N CYS A 439 -8.04 0.31 -13.39
CA CYS A 439 -8.06 0.99 -14.68
C CYS A 439 -8.23 2.49 -14.43
N ILE A 440 -7.30 3.27 -14.94
CA ILE A 440 -7.26 4.74 -14.78
C ILE A 440 -7.50 5.47 -16.12
N LYS A 441 -7.91 4.75 -17.16
CA LYS A 441 -8.33 5.31 -18.44
C LYS A 441 -9.86 5.28 -18.58
N ASN A 442 -10.40 6.33 -19.18
CA ASN A 442 -11.82 6.39 -19.53
C ASN A 442 -12.14 5.54 -20.77
N PHE A 443 -13.42 5.48 -21.15
CA PHE A 443 -13.89 4.70 -22.29
C PHE A 443 -13.41 5.18 -23.67
N LYS A 444 -12.75 6.35 -23.75
CA LYS A 444 -12.08 6.87 -24.95
C LYS A 444 -10.58 6.54 -24.98
N GLY A 445 -10.04 5.98 -23.90
CA GLY A 445 -8.60 5.71 -23.74
C GLY A 445 -7.81 6.88 -23.15
N GLU A 446 -8.47 7.96 -22.72
CA GLU A 446 -7.85 9.11 -22.08
C GLU A 446 -7.64 8.85 -20.59
N MET A 447 -6.56 9.37 -20.02
CA MET A 447 -6.28 9.27 -18.59
C MET A 447 -7.26 10.14 -17.78
N PHE A 448 -7.75 9.61 -16.66
CA PHE A 448 -8.40 10.42 -15.65
C PHE A 448 -7.36 11.27 -14.90
N ASP A 449 -7.73 12.47 -14.46
CA ASP A 449 -7.02 13.14 -13.38
C ASP A 449 -7.50 12.53 -12.05
N LEU A 450 -6.64 11.69 -11.45
CA LEU A 450 -7.00 10.94 -10.24
C LEU A 450 -7.21 11.83 -9.02
N GLU A 451 -6.66 13.05 -9.00
CA GLU A 451 -6.85 14.00 -7.90
C GLU A 451 -8.31 14.49 -7.80
N GLU A 452 -9.06 14.48 -8.91
CA GLU A 452 -10.49 14.85 -8.94
C GLU A 452 -11.39 13.82 -8.21
N PHE A 453 -10.89 12.60 -8.03
CA PHE A 453 -11.63 11.49 -7.40
C PHE A 453 -11.22 11.24 -5.94
N GLN A 454 -10.41 12.11 -5.36
CA GLN A 454 -9.99 12.05 -3.97
C GLN A 454 -11.02 12.70 -3.05
N ASP A 455 -11.28 12.09 -1.91
CA ASP A 455 -12.00 12.75 -0.79
C ASP A 455 -10.99 13.31 0.22
N LYS A 456 -10.74 14.62 0.16
CA LYS A 456 -9.82 15.32 1.06
C LYS A 456 -10.26 15.29 2.53
N LYS A 457 -11.55 15.08 2.81
CA LYS A 457 -12.11 14.97 4.17
C LYS A 457 -11.68 13.66 4.86
N LEU A 458 -11.17 12.69 4.10
CA LEU A 458 -10.61 11.45 4.62
C LEU A 458 -9.11 11.55 4.97
N SER A 459 -8.58 12.77 5.13
CA SER A 459 -7.31 13.02 5.81
C SER A 459 -7.43 12.73 7.30
N PHE A 460 -6.33 12.61 8.01
CA PHE A 460 -6.36 12.50 9.48
C PHE A 460 -5.11 13.09 10.13
N ILE A 461 -5.27 13.53 11.37
CA ILE A 461 -4.19 14.15 12.16
C ILE A 461 -3.66 13.11 13.14
N THR A 462 -2.33 12.96 13.18
CA THR A 462 -1.64 12.08 14.12
C THR A 462 -0.65 12.86 14.95
N GLU A 463 -0.45 12.44 16.19
CA GLU A 463 0.66 12.93 17.02
C GLU A 463 1.91 12.10 16.69
N LYS A 464 3.01 12.79 16.47
CA LYS A 464 4.35 12.22 16.21
C LYS A 464 5.37 12.99 17.01
N SER A 465 6.64 12.64 16.87
CA SER A 465 7.73 13.40 17.47
C SER A 465 8.81 13.71 16.45
N TYR A 466 9.55 14.80 16.72
CA TYR A 466 10.77 15.16 16.03
C TYR A 466 11.82 15.51 17.10
N ASN A 467 12.94 14.79 17.11
CA ASN A 467 14.00 14.94 18.12
C ASN A 467 13.44 14.95 19.56
N GLY A 468 12.48 14.05 19.88
CA GLY A 468 11.84 13.94 21.18
C GLY A 468 10.72 14.96 21.45
N THR A 469 10.56 15.99 20.61
CA THR A 469 9.50 17.01 20.76
C THR A 469 8.21 16.55 20.06
N PRO A 470 7.06 16.52 20.76
CA PRO A 470 5.80 16.12 20.17
C PRO A 470 5.29 17.16 19.17
N LEU A 471 4.64 16.69 18.12
CA LEU A 471 4.04 17.49 17.06
C LEU A 471 2.79 16.84 16.47
N LYS A 472 1.98 17.67 15.80
CA LYS A 472 0.87 17.22 14.96
C LYS A 472 1.34 17.08 13.51
N ALA A 473 1.03 15.93 12.90
CA ALA A 473 1.26 15.65 11.49
C ALA A 473 -0.07 15.37 10.79
N LEU A 474 -0.27 15.94 9.61
CA LEU A 474 -1.41 15.66 8.74
C LEU A 474 -1.03 14.54 7.78
N GLU A 475 -1.80 13.49 7.75
CA GLU A 475 -1.73 12.44 6.74
C GLU A 475 -2.80 12.69 5.67
N LEU A 476 -2.39 12.72 4.41
CA LEU A 476 -3.32 12.82 3.28
C LEU A 476 -4.16 11.55 3.17
N PRO A 477 -5.34 11.61 2.49
CA PRO A 477 -6.13 10.42 2.23
C PRO A 477 -5.28 9.33 1.59
N GLY A 478 -5.20 8.17 2.24
CA GLY A 478 -4.30 7.09 1.81
C GLY A 478 -4.61 6.58 0.41
N LEU A 479 -3.61 6.03 -0.30
CA LEU A 479 -3.72 5.63 -1.71
C LEU A 479 -4.92 4.72 -1.97
N TRP A 480 -5.12 3.67 -1.16
CA TRP A 480 -6.27 2.77 -1.30
C TRP A 480 -7.49 3.16 -0.46
N ASN A 481 -7.42 4.24 0.30
CA ASN A 481 -8.50 4.77 1.14
C ASN A 481 -9.14 5.98 0.45
N GLY A 482 -9.08 7.15 1.08
CA GLY A 482 -9.69 8.38 0.61
C GLY A 482 -9.16 8.91 -0.73
N ALA A 483 -7.94 8.56 -1.14
CA ALA A 483 -7.43 8.93 -2.47
C ALA A 483 -8.20 8.26 -3.62
N MET A 484 -8.82 7.11 -3.36
CA MET A 484 -9.66 6.40 -4.34
C MET A 484 -11.15 6.40 -3.96
N ALA A 485 -11.60 7.33 -3.10
CA ALA A 485 -12.98 7.36 -2.60
C ALA A 485 -14.02 7.54 -3.72
N GLY A 486 -13.71 8.35 -4.73
CA GLY A 486 -14.58 8.59 -5.89
C GLY A 486 -14.54 7.50 -6.97
N TRP A 487 -13.77 6.43 -6.80
CA TRP A 487 -13.62 5.37 -7.79
C TRP A 487 -14.78 4.36 -7.72
N ILE A 488 -15.04 3.68 -8.82
CA ILE A 488 -15.84 2.45 -8.79
C ILE A 488 -15.00 1.38 -8.07
N SER A 489 -15.45 0.96 -6.89
CA SER A 489 -14.73 0.02 -6.03
C SER A 489 -15.46 -1.31 -5.93
N ILE A 490 -14.79 -2.40 -6.29
CA ILE A 490 -15.27 -3.76 -6.18
C ILE A 490 -14.35 -4.50 -5.22
N PHE A 491 -14.91 -5.05 -4.15
CA PHE A 491 -14.17 -5.84 -3.17
C PHE A 491 -14.45 -7.31 -3.41
N VAL A 492 -13.40 -8.11 -3.48
CA VAL A 492 -13.46 -9.56 -3.72
C VAL A 492 -12.72 -10.25 -2.57
N GLU A 493 -13.39 -11.18 -1.89
CA GLU A 493 -12.74 -12.01 -0.89
C GLU A 493 -11.67 -12.88 -1.56
N VAL A 494 -10.46 -12.85 -1.01
CA VAL A 494 -9.32 -13.65 -1.45
C VAL A 494 -8.74 -14.43 -0.26
N PRO A 495 -8.11 -15.59 -0.48
CA PRO A 495 -7.58 -16.41 0.60
C PRO A 495 -6.38 -15.74 1.29
N GLN A 496 -6.18 -16.07 2.57
CA GLN A 496 -5.13 -15.50 3.42
C GLN A 496 -3.72 -15.67 2.82
N VAL A 497 -3.48 -16.71 2.02
CA VAL A 497 -2.19 -16.91 1.33
C VAL A 497 -1.78 -15.77 0.40
N THR A 498 -2.70 -14.87 0.01
CA THR A 498 -2.39 -13.67 -0.78
C THR A 498 -1.80 -12.54 0.07
N PHE A 499 -1.83 -12.65 1.40
CA PHE A 499 -1.41 -11.60 2.33
C PHE A 499 -0.28 -12.05 3.26
N ASN A 500 0.93 -11.65 2.94
CA ASN A 500 2.14 -12.07 3.65
C ASN A 500 3.09 -10.88 3.89
N PRO A 501 2.61 -9.81 4.57
CA PRO A 501 3.44 -8.65 4.82
C PRO A 501 4.55 -8.97 5.83
N VAL A 502 5.73 -8.43 5.59
CA VAL A 502 6.86 -8.51 6.52
C VAL A 502 6.94 -7.21 7.31
N LYS A 503 6.30 -7.12 8.44
CA LYS A 503 6.33 -5.94 9.34
C LYS A 503 7.56 -5.97 10.25
N SER A 504 7.93 -7.16 10.74
CA SER A 504 9.13 -7.46 11.51
C SER A 504 9.98 -8.47 10.76
N VAL A 505 11.29 -8.47 10.96
CA VAL A 505 12.17 -9.49 10.35
C VAL A 505 11.74 -10.92 10.73
N ASN A 506 11.17 -11.11 11.92
CA ASN A 506 10.65 -12.41 12.35
C ASN A 506 9.44 -12.90 11.52
N ASP A 507 8.75 -12.03 10.79
CA ASP A 507 7.71 -12.48 9.87
C ASP A 507 8.25 -13.39 8.77
N LEU A 508 9.54 -13.26 8.43
CA LEU A 508 10.22 -14.15 7.48
C LEU A 508 10.37 -15.60 7.97
N LEU A 509 10.15 -15.85 9.25
CA LEU A 509 10.10 -17.21 9.82
C LEU A 509 8.79 -17.93 9.53
N LYS A 510 7.76 -17.20 9.09
CA LYS A 510 6.48 -17.80 8.71
C LYS A 510 6.66 -18.74 7.51
N LYS A 511 5.91 -19.84 7.50
CA LYS A 511 5.98 -20.88 6.48
C LYS A 511 5.98 -20.34 5.05
N ASN A 512 5.16 -19.30 4.77
CA ASN A 512 5.01 -18.72 3.42
C ASN A 512 6.24 -17.92 2.95
N HIS A 513 7.23 -17.69 3.83
CA HIS A 513 8.51 -17.05 3.51
C HIS A 513 9.68 -18.03 3.52
N GLN A 514 9.45 -19.29 3.91
CA GLN A 514 10.49 -20.29 3.92
C GLN A 514 10.49 -21.04 2.59
N GLY A 515 11.55 -20.85 1.80
CA GLY A 515 11.82 -21.63 0.61
C GLY A 515 12.11 -23.09 0.99
N SER A 516 11.73 -24.03 0.18
CA SER A 516 12.11 -25.45 0.33
C SER A 516 13.52 -25.70 -0.14
#